data_3b901de857cf21622f4baad18f00f822
#
_entry.id   3b901de857cf21622f4baad18f00f822
#
_cell.length_a   1.000
_cell.length_b   1.000
_cell.length_c   1.000
_cell.angle_alpha   90.00
_cell.angle_beta   90.00
_cell.angle_gamma   90.00
#
_symmetry.space_group_name_H-M   'P 1'
#
loop_
_entity.id
_entity.type
_entity.pdbx_description
1 polymer ?
#
loop_
_entity_poly.entity_id
_entity_poly.type
_entity_poly.pdbx_seq_one_letter_code
_entity_poly.pdbx_strand_id
1 'polypeptide(L)'
;MAFDNLSDKLSGVFKRLRSKGKLSESDVKTAMREVRLALLEADVNYKVAKDFTNTVTEKCIGANVMESLTAPQMVVKIVKEELTALMGSEQARLKTSNKIPTVIMMCGLQGSGKTTHSAKLAKYLKAQGHRPLLVACDIYRPAAIEQLKVVGKAVDTPVFEMGTEKPEIIAKKAVDKARDYGYDFVILDTAGRLHIDEALMDELRRVTETVEVNDILLVIDSMVGQDAVNIAKAFNDILEIDGVILTKLDGDTRGGAALSVRAVTGKPIMFVGVGEKLDELDEFHPDRMASRILGMGDVLSLIERVESEIDQKKAEEAARKLKENKFDMNDLLAQFQQIKKMGSLKSILSMLPGMDKQLRDVDIDDRQMLRIEAIIKSMTAKEREKPDIINASRKRRIAAGSGMKVEDVNKLLHQYDQMKKMFKQMNAKGAGRRMMRGMKMPGGPGNLGF
;
A
#
# COMPACT_ATOMS: atom_id res chain seq x y z
N MET A 1 0.91 11.41 1.97
CA MET A 1 0.88 9.93 2.13
C MET A 1 0.04 9.56 3.34
N ALA A 2 -0.38 8.29 3.40
CA ALA A 2 -1.16 7.81 4.54
C ALA A 2 -0.46 8.10 5.88
N PHE A 3 -1.22 8.63 6.83
CA PHE A 3 -0.79 8.92 8.21
C PHE A 3 0.27 10.01 8.41
N ASP A 4 0.69 10.76 7.38
CA ASP A 4 1.80 11.73 7.51
C ASP A 4 1.57 12.73 8.66
N ASN A 5 0.37 13.30 8.77
CA ASN A 5 0.05 14.26 9.83
C ASN A 5 0.14 13.64 11.23
N LEU A 6 -0.45 12.44 11.40
CA LEU A 6 -0.41 11.71 12.67
C LEU A 6 1.02 11.30 13.02
N SER A 7 1.76 10.76 12.05
CA SER A 7 3.15 10.33 12.22
C SER A 7 4.06 11.47 12.68
N ASP A 8 3.91 12.67 12.11
CA ASP A 8 4.70 13.83 12.50
C ASP A 8 4.45 14.27 13.94
N LYS A 9 3.18 14.31 14.33
CA LYS A 9 2.80 14.68 15.70
C LYS A 9 3.33 13.68 16.71
N LEU A 10 3.11 12.39 16.47
CA LEU A 10 3.59 11.33 17.35
C LEU A 10 5.13 11.29 17.43
N SER A 11 5.82 11.41 16.29
CA SER A 11 7.28 11.49 16.24
C SER A 11 7.81 12.68 17.06
N GLY A 12 7.11 13.83 17.01
CA GLY A 12 7.44 15.01 17.82
C GLY A 12 7.35 14.74 19.32
N VAL A 13 6.25 14.10 19.76
CA VAL A 13 6.04 13.70 21.15
C VAL A 13 7.16 12.75 21.62
N PHE A 14 7.43 11.69 20.86
CA PHE A 14 8.42 10.69 21.23
C PHE A 14 9.86 11.20 21.15
N LYS A 15 10.17 12.16 20.26
CA LYS A 15 11.48 12.81 20.22
C LYS A 15 11.73 13.60 21.49
N ARG A 16 10.73 14.35 21.99
CA ARG A 16 10.84 15.06 23.30
C ARG A 16 10.98 14.08 24.47
N LEU A 17 10.26 12.96 24.43
CA LEU A 17 10.38 11.93 25.46
C LEU A 17 11.79 11.32 25.48
N ARG A 18 12.38 11.02 24.31
CA ARG A 18 13.73 10.44 24.17
C ARG A 18 14.84 11.40 24.63
N SER A 19 14.62 12.71 24.58
CA SER A 19 15.61 13.69 25.07
C SER A 19 15.70 13.74 26.58
N LYS A 20 14.74 13.17 27.32
CA LYS A 20 14.74 13.04 28.78
C LYS A 20 15.43 11.73 29.17
N GLY A 21 16.52 11.79 29.90
CA GLY A 21 17.29 10.58 30.28
C GLY A 21 16.52 9.64 31.21
N LYS A 22 15.79 10.20 32.20
CA LYS A 22 14.88 9.48 33.10
C LYS A 22 13.47 10.01 32.89
N LEU A 23 12.49 9.13 32.91
CA LEU A 23 11.08 9.50 32.83
C LEU A 23 10.43 9.45 34.19
N SER A 24 9.56 10.43 34.48
CA SER A 24 8.62 10.42 35.60
C SER A 24 7.23 10.01 35.13
N GLU A 25 6.38 9.57 36.05
CA GLU A 25 4.95 9.35 35.79
C GLU A 25 4.29 10.56 35.13
N SER A 26 4.64 11.76 35.59
CA SER A 26 4.12 13.01 35.03
C SER A 26 4.52 13.20 33.56
N ASP A 27 5.75 12.79 33.19
CA ASP A 27 6.24 12.86 31.80
C ASP A 27 5.45 11.92 30.89
N VAL A 28 5.18 10.69 31.36
CA VAL A 28 4.36 9.72 30.62
C VAL A 28 2.93 10.22 30.45
N LYS A 29 2.32 10.69 31.54
CA LYS A 29 0.94 11.23 31.49
C LYS A 29 0.82 12.43 30.55
N THR A 30 1.82 13.31 30.56
CA THR A 30 1.87 14.48 29.67
C THR A 30 2.02 14.03 28.20
N ALA A 31 2.94 13.12 27.92
CA ALA A 31 3.13 12.57 26.57
C ALA A 31 1.86 11.86 26.06
N MET A 32 1.20 11.06 26.89
CA MET A 32 -0.04 10.37 26.51
C MET A 32 -1.21 11.34 26.29
N ARG A 33 -1.25 12.48 27.01
CA ARG A 33 -2.21 13.54 26.71
C ARG A 33 -1.98 14.13 25.31
N GLU A 34 -0.73 14.40 24.94
CA GLU A 34 -0.39 14.90 23.61
C GLU A 34 -0.68 13.85 22.52
N VAL A 35 -0.39 12.56 22.78
CA VAL A 35 -0.75 11.44 21.88
C VAL A 35 -2.27 11.40 21.68
N ARG A 36 -3.06 11.54 22.75
CA ARG A 36 -4.54 11.59 22.65
C ARG A 36 -5.01 12.73 21.76
N LEU A 37 -4.46 13.92 21.93
CA LEU A 37 -4.80 15.06 21.09
C LEU A 37 -4.43 14.80 19.62
N ALA A 38 -3.25 14.24 19.35
CA ALA A 38 -2.84 13.88 18.00
C ALA A 38 -3.77 12.86 17.33
N LEU A 39 -4.23 11.84 18.09
CA LEU A 39 -5.20 10.87 17.62
C LEU A 39 -6.58 11.50 17.33
N LEU A 40 -7.05 12.41 18.18
CA LEU A 40 -8.32 13.12 17.95
C LEU A 40 -8.26 14.04 16.73
N GLU A 41 -7.15 14.74 16.53
CA GLU A 41 -6.93 15.58 15.35
C GLU A 41 -6.76 14.74 14.05
N ALA A 42 -6.40 13.46 14.20
CA ALA A 42 -6.39 12.48 13.12
C ALA A 42 -7.75 11.79 12.91
N ASP A 43 -8.83 12.32 13.44
CA ASP A 43 -10.19 11.77 13.35
C ASP A 43 -10.35 10.36 13.97
N VAL A 44 -9.51 9.98 14.94
CA VAL A 44 -9.74 8.75 15.71
C VAL A 44 -10.93 8.93 16.65
N ASN A 45 -11.78 7.92 16.78
CA ASN A 45 -12.92 7.93 17.69
C ASN A 45 -12.48 8.26 19.12
N TYR A 46 -13.21 9.17 19.78
CA TYR A 46 -12.87 9.66 21.13
C TYR A 46 -12.69 8.54 22.16
N LYS A 47 -13.61 7.58 22.19
CA LYS A 47 -13.54 6.45 23.12
C LYS A 47 -12.30 5.61 22.85
N VAL A 48 -12.03 5.31 21.58
CA VAL A 48 -10.84 4.54 21.15
C VAL A 48 -9.55 5.26 21.54
N ALA A 49 -9.43 6.57 21.27
CA ALA A 49 -8.25 7.36 21.64
C ALA A 49 -8.05 7.44 23.16
N LYS A 50 -9.14 7.55 23.94
CA LYS A 50 -9.10 7.58 25.40
C LYS A 50 -8.66 6.23 25.97
N ASP A 51 -9.29 5.15 25.55
CA ASP A 51 -9.00 3.80 26.04
C ASP A 51 -7.58 3.39 25.71
N PHE A 52 -7.14 3.64 24.46
CA PHE A 52 -5.76 3.43 24.02
C PHE A 52 -4.74 4.15 24.92
N THR A 53 -4.92 5.46 25.12
CA THR A 53 -3.94 6.24 25.92
C THR A 53 -3.96 5.88 27.40
N ASN A 54 -5.08 5.43 27.94
CA ASN A 54 -5.16 4.93 29.31
C ASN A 54 -4.41 3.59 29.42
N THR A 55 -4.66 2.63 28.55
CA THR A 55 -3.97 1.33 28.52
C THR A 55 -2.45 1.50 28.40
N VAL A 56 -1.98 2.35 27.47
CA VAL A 56 -0.56 2.66 27.34
C VAL A 56 0.01 3.27 28.61
N THR A 57 -0.72 4.22 29.23
CA THR A 57 -0.28 4.86 30.48
C THR A 57 -0.11 3.84 31.61
N GLU A 58 -1.11 2.98 31.79
CA GLU A 58 -1.10 1.91 32.81
C GLU A 58 0.09 0.95 32.60
N LYS A 59 0.30 0.49 31.35
CA LYS A 59 1.43 -0.40 31.01
C LYS A 59 2.79 0.27 31.22
N CYS A 60 2.90 1.57 30.94
CA CYS A 60 4.15 2.30 31.16
C CYS A 60 4.45 2.53 32.66
N ILE A 61 3.43 2.73 33.49
CA ILE A 61 3.59 2.97 34.94
C ILE A 61 3.73 1.65 35.68
N GLY A 62 2.97 0.60 35.32
CA GLY A 62 2.95 -0.69 36.00
C GLY A 62 4.13 -1.62 35.72
N ALA A 63 4.85 -1.41 34.63
CA ALA A 63 6.08 -2.14 34.34
C ALA A 63 7.28 -1.40 34.93
N ASN A 64 8.39 -2.10 35.26
CA ASN A 64 9.67 -1.51 35.68
C ASN A 64 10.31 -0.62 34.58
N VAL A 65 9.48 -0.02 33.73
CA VAL A 65 9.87 0.86 32.63
C VAL A 65 10.50 2.14 33.16
N MET A 66 9.96 2.65 34.25
CA MET A 66 10.39 3.92 34.83
C MET A 66 11.79 3.88 35.42
N GLU A 67 12.24 2.71 35.85
CA GLU A 67 13.58 2.49 36.45
C GLU A 67 14.65 2.16 35.40
N SER A 68 14.24 1.90 34.15
CA SER A 68 15.13 1.52 33.06
C SER A 68 15.87 2.73 32.50
N LEU A 69 17.16 2.56 32.20
CA LEU A 69 17.95 3.53 31.41
C LEU A 69 17.42 3.73 30.00
N THR A 70 16.59 2.80 29.50
CA THR A 70 15.95 2.81 28.17
C THR A 70 14.46 3.12 28.25
N ALA A 71 13.97 3.72 29.33
CA ALA A 71 12.56 4.01 29.56
C ALA A 71 11.85 4.68 28.36
N PRO A 72 12.40 5.70 27.68
CA PRO A 72 11.76 6.29 26.51
C PRO A 72 11.56 5.31 25.34
N GLN A 73 12.51 4.38 25.15
CA GLN A 73 12.44 3.36 24.10
C GLN A 73 11.36 2.33 24.42
N MET A 74 11.23 1.93 25.70
CA MET A 74 10.21 1.01 26.17
C MET A 74 8.80 1.62 26.00
N VAL A 75 8.63 2.91 26.29
CA VAL A 75 7.34 3.60 26.03
C VAL A 75 6.97 3.54 24.56
N VAL A 76 7.91 3.82 23.65
CA VAL A 76 7.65 3.73 22.20
C VAL A 76 7.30 2.30 21.77
N LYS A 77 7.97 1.29 22.36
CA LYS A 77 7.67 -0.12 22.12
C LYS A 77 6.24 -0.46 22.55
N ILE A 78 5.86 -0.09 23.77
CA ILE A 78 4.49 -0.31 24.30
C ILE A 78 3.45 0.37 23.40
N VAL A 79 3.70 1.62 22.99
CA VAL A 79 2.79 2.32 22.05
C VAL A 79 2.67 1.58 20.73
N LYS A 80 3.77 1.05 20.18
CA LYS A 80 3.73 0.26 18.95
C LYS A 80 2.90 -1.01 19.11
N GLU A 81 3.13 -1.75 20.20
CA GLU A 81 2.40 -2.99 20.50
C GLU A 81 0.89 -2.72 20.66
N GLU A 82 0.52 -1.64 21.36
CA GLU A 82 -0.89 -1.28 21.55
C GLU A 82 -1.54 -0.75 20.26
N LEU A 83 -0.82 0.01 19.42
CA LEU A 83 -1.31 0.39 18.09
C LEU A 83 -1.54 -0.85 17.21
N THR A 84 -0.61 -1.80 17.22
CA THR A 84 -0.75 -3.05 16.49
C THR A 84 -1.98 -3.84 16.97
N ALA A 85 -2.14 -3.98 18.29
CA ALA A 85 -3.29 -4.65 18.89
C ALA A 85 -4.62 -3.98 18.53
N LEU A 86 -4.65 -2.64 18.55
CA LEU A 86 -5.81 -1.84 18.19
C LEU A 86 -6.25 -2.10 16.73
N MET A 87 -5.29 -2.25 15.82
CA MET A 87 -5.52 -2.50 14.40
C MET A 87 -5.69 -3.98 14.05
N GLY A 88 -5.30 -4.92 14.96
CA GLY A 88 -5.57 -6.30 14.68
C GLY A 88 -4.60 -7.36 15.08
N SER A 89 -3.50 -7.07 15.71
CA SER A 89 -2.43 -8.01 16.11
C SER A 89 -1.88 -8.84 14.94
N GLU A 90 -2.75 -9.48 14.13
CA GLU A 90 -2.39 -10.34 13.01
C GLU A 90 -3.10 -9.93 11.73
N GLN A 91 -2.50 -10.30 10.60
CA GLN A 91 -3.08 -10.12 9.29
C GLN A 91 -4.31 -11.01 9.11
N ALA A 92 -5.42 -10.43 8.69
CA ALA A 92 -6.61 -11.19 8.31
C ALA A 92 -6.53 -11.62 6.84
N ARG A 93 -7.02 -12.83 6.56
CA ARG A 93 -7.03 -13.41 5.21
C ARG A 93 -8.46 -13.72 4.78
N LEU A 94 -8.68 -13.76 3.47
CA LEU A 94 -9.93 -14.24 2.90
C LEU A 94 -10.18 -15.69 3.30
N LYS A 95 -11.43 -16.01 3.57
CA LYS A 95 -11.86 -17.40 3.81
C LYS A 95 -11.89 -18.11 2.47
N THR A 96 -11.25 -19.26 2.40
CA THR A 96 -11.34 -20.13 1.22
C THR A 96 -12.37 -21.21 1.49
N SER A 97 -13.35 -21.34 0.61
CA SER A 97 -14.35 -22.40 0.70
C SER A 97 -13.78 -23.74 0.26
N ASN A 98 -14.16 -24.82 0.96
CA ASN A 98 -13.91 -26.18 0.49
C ASN A 98 -14.80 -26.56 -0.71
N LYS A 99 -15.85 -25.77 -0.98
CA LYS A 99 -16.75 -25.93 -2.12
C LYS A 99 -16.50 -24.79 -3.12
N ILE A 100 -16.22 -25.12 -4.35
CA ILE A 100 -16.02 -24.13 -5.42
C ILE A 100 -17.39 -23.67 -5.93
N PRO A 101 -17.58 -22.35 -6.16
CA PRO A 101 -16.66 -21.25 -5.92
C PRO A 101 -16.69 -20.69 -4.49
N THR A 102 -15.62 -20.02 -4.06
CA THR A 102 -15.64 -19.10 -2.94
C THR A 102 -16.35 -17.81 -3.38
N VAL A 103 -17.37 -17.40 -2.64
CA VAL A 103 -18.19 -16.20 -2.97
C VAL A 103 -17.82 -15.04 -2.05
N ILE A 104 -17.41 -13.92 -2.64
CA ILE A 104 -17.09 -12.68 -1.93
C ILE A 104 -18.11 -11.63 -2.34
N MET A 105 -18.75 -10.99 -1.35
CA MET A 105 -19.69 -9.89 -1.59
C MET A 105 -19.06 -8.56 -1.20
N MET A 106 -18.95 -7.63 -2.16
CA MET A 106 -18.47 -6.28 -1.95
C MET A 106 -19.64 -5.37 -1.63
N CYS A 107 -19.71 -4.82 -0.42
CA CYS A 107 -20.77 -3.90 0.00
C CYS A 107 -20.20 -2.54 0.45
N GLY A 108 -21.05 -1.52 0.60
CA GLY A 108 -20.65 -0.18 1.02
C GLY A 108 -21.41 0.93 0.30
N LEU A 109 -21.15 2.18 0.70
CA LEU A 109 -21.83 3.34 0.13
C LEU A 109 -21.40 3.65 -1.31
N GLN A 110 -22.18 4.49 -1.99
CA GLN A 110 -21.82 5.00 -3.31
C GLN A 110 -20.51 5.81 -3.23
N GLY A 111 -19.64 5.62 -4.22
CA GLY A 111 -18.37 6.32 -4.28
C GLY A 111 -17.26 5.78 -3.35
N SER A 112 -17.55 4.75 -2.54
CA SER A 112 -16.52 4.11 -1.69
C SER A 112 -15.47 3.32 -2.47
N GLY A 113 -15.67 3.07 -3.76
CA GLY A 113 -14.69 2.39 -4.61
C GLY A 113 -14.92 0.89 -4.80
N LYS A 114 -16.12 0.35 -4.52
CA LYS A 114 -16.44 -1.08 -4.67
C LYS A 114 -16.04 -1.66 -6.01
N THR A 115 -16.56 -1.12 -7.11
CA THR A 115 -16.30 -1.62 -8.47
C THR A 115 -14.81 -1.67 -8.81
N THR A 116 -14.08 -0.61 -8.45
CA THR A 116 -12.62 -0.57 -8.66
C THR A 116 -11.90 -1.63 -7.82
N HIS A 117 -12.30 -1.79 -6.55
CA HIS A 117 -11.68 -2.75 -5.64
C HIS A 117 -12.12 -4.18 -5.91
N SER A 118 -13.30 -4.42 -6.50
CA SER A 118 -13.68 -5.72 -7.06
C SER A 118 -12.69 -6.16 -8.14
N ALA A 119 -12.31 -5.26 -9.06
CA ALA A 119 -11.32 -5.54 -10.09
C ALA A 119 -9.89 -5.68 -9.53
N LYS A 120 -9.50 -4.85 -8.55
CA LYS A 120 -8.20 -4.97 -7.85
C LYS A 120 -8.08 -6.31 -7.13
N LEU A 121 -9.15 -6.72 -6.44
CA LEU A 121 -9.21 -8.01 -5.74
C LEU A 121 -9.15 -9.19 -6.72
N ALA A 122 -9.84 -9.10 -7.86
CA ALA A 122 -9.74 -10.10 -8.91
C ALA A 122 -8.31 -10.22 -9.45
N LYS A 123 -7.63 -9.09 -9.68
CA LYS A 123 -6.21 -9.08 -10.09
C LYS A 123 -5.29 -9.71 -9.04
N TYR A 124 -5.51 -9.39 -7.76
CA TYR A 124 -4.78 -9.95 -6.64
C TYR A 124 -4.94 -11.49 -6.58
N LEU A 125 -6.16 -12.01 -6.69
CA LEU A 125 -6.46 -13.44 -6.71
C LEU A 125 -5.83 -14.14 -7.92
N LYS A 126 -5.87 -13.52 -9.10
CA LYS A 126 -5.19 -14.06 -10.31
C LYS A 126 -3.67 -14.17 -10.12
N ALA A 127 -3.05 -13.22 -9.44
CA ALA A 127 -1.61 -13.29 -9.14
C ALA A 127 -1.26 -14.49 -8.24
N GLN A 128 -2.22 -14.97 -7.45
CA GLN A 128 -2.10 -16.18 -6.63
C GLN A 128 -2.47 -17.47 -7.38
N GLY A 129 -2.83 -17.38 -8.66
CA GLY A 129 -3.16 -18.54 -9.50
C GLY A 129 -4.65 -18.88 -9.53
N HIS A 130 -5.53 -18.06 -8.94
CA HIS A 130 -6.98 -18.26 -8.93
C HIS A 130 -7.65 -17.80 -10.23
N ARG A 131 -8.87 -18.26 -10.44
CA ARG A 131 -9.71 -17.91 -11.61
C ARG A 131 -10.99 -17.19 -11.15
N PRO A 132 -10.94 -15.88 -10.85
CA PRO A 132 -12.08 -15.13 -10.40
C PRO A 132 -13.07 -14.80 -11.53
N LEU A 133 -14.37 -14.70 -11.15
CA LEU A 133 -15.46 -14.17 -11.96
C LEU A 133 -16.01 -12.91 -11.28
N LEU A 134 -16.02 -11.78 -11.98
CA LEU A 134 -16.68 -10.56 -11.52
C LEU A 134 -18.17 -10.62 -11.86
N VAL A 135 -19.04 -10.13 -10.98
CA VAL A 135 -20.49 -10.18 -11.15
C VAL A 135 -21.11 -8.81 -10.91
N ALA A 136 -21.81 -8.30 -11.92
CA ALA A 136 -22.47 -7.00 -11.86
C ALA A 136 -23.83 -7.11 -11.15
N CYS A 137 -23.88 -6.77 -9.87
CA CYS A 137 -25.12 -6.71 -9.08
C CYS A 137 -25.62 -5.27 -8.86
N ASP A 138 -24.92 -4.23 -9.32
CA ASP A 138 -25.43 -2.84 -9.34
C ASP A 138 -26.29 -2.61 -10.58
N ILE A 139 -27.53 -3.01 -10.50
CA ILE A 139 -28.51 -2.96 -11.61
C ILE A 139 -29.16 -1.59 -11.77
N TYR A 140 -29.06 -0.72 -10.76
CA TYR A 140 -29.74 0.58 -10.76
C TYR A 140 -29.02 1.63 -11.60
N ARG A 141 -27.75 1.40 -11.88
CA ARG A 141 -26.91 2.31 -12.67
C ARG A 141 -26.34 1.58 -13.88
N PRO A 142 -26.91 1.77 -15.08
CA PRO A 142 -26.39 1.11 -16.29
C PRO A 142 -24.90 1.37 -16.53
N ALA A 143 -24.43 2.56 -16.17
CA ALA A 143 -23.01 2.91 -16.24
C ALA A 143 -22.13 2.06 -15.30
N ALA A 144 -22.66 1.52 -14.20
CA ALA A 144 -21.87 0.68 -13.27
C ALA A 144 -21.56 -0.69 -13.89
N ILE A 145 -22.49 -1.29 -14.62
CA ILE A 145 -22.27 -2.55 -15.36
C ILE A 145 -21.17 -2.35 -16.39
N GLU A 146 -21.26 -1.29 -17.20
CA GLU A 146 -20.21 -0.97 -18.19
C GLU A 146 -18.88 -0.64 -17.54
N GLN A 147 -18.88 0.07 -16.41
CA GLN A 147 -17.66 0.34 -15.64
C GLN A 147 -17.01 -0.97 -15.19
N LEU A 148 -17.78 -1.91 -14.64
CA LEU A 148 -17.23 -3.21 -14.21
C LEU A 148 -16.66 -4.00 -15.39
N LYS A 149 -17.31 -3.95 -16.56
CA LYS A 149 -16.78 -4.57 -17.80
C LYS A 149 -15.44 -3.96 -18.22
N VAL A 150 -15.32 -2.63 -18.17
CA VAL A 150 -14.08 -1.92 -18.53
C VAL A 150 -12.94 -2.31 -17.58
N VAL A 151 -13.16 -2.24 -16.26
CA VAL A 151 -12.11 -2.60 -15.30
C VAL A 151 -11.82 -4.10 -15.29
N GLY A 152 -12.84 -4.96 -15.50
CA GLY A 152 -12.67 -6.40 -15.64
C GLY A 152 -11.81 -6.76 -16.86
N LYS A 153 -12.04 -6.11 -17.99
CA LYS A 153 -11.20 -6.25 -19.19
C LYS A 153 -9.76 -5.79 -18.93
N ALA A 154 -9.57 -4.70 -18.20
CA ALA A 154 -8.24 -4.18 -17.89
C ALA A 154 -7.41 -5.12 -16.99
N VAL A 155 -8.05 -5.96 -16.17
CA VAL A 155 -7.41 -7.00 -15.35
C VAL A 155 -7.54 -8.41 -15.97
N ASP A 156 -8.03 -8.48 -17.21
CA ASP A 156 -8.26 -9.75 -17.94
C ASP A 156 -9.08 -10.75 -17.10
N THR A 157 -10.19 -10.28 -16.53
CA THR A 157 -11.12 -11.07 -15.72
C THR A 157 -12.52 -11.00 -16.32
N PRO A 158 -13.20 -12.13 -16.55
CA PRO A 158 -14.54 -12.14 -17.11
C PRO A 158 -15.55 -11.50 -16.16
N VAL A 159 -16.55 -10.85 -16.77
CA VAL A 159 -17.68 -10.24 -16.04
C VAL A 159 -18.95 -10.96 -16.41
N PHE A 160 -19.73 -11.33 -15.40
CA PHE A 160 -21.07 -11.86 -15.55
C PHE A 160 -22.10 -10.76 -15.24
N GLU A 161 -23.08 -10.61 -16.12
CA GLU A 161 -24.18 -9.67 -15.94
C GLU A 161 -25.48 -10.24 -16.54
N MET A 162 -26.60 -9.76 -16.07
CA MET A 162 -27.94 -10.11 -16.57
C MET A 162 -28.83 -8.86 -16.71
N GLY A 163 -28.25 -7.72 -17.02
CA GLY A 163 -28.94 -6.44 -17.18
C GLY A 163 -29.61 -5.99 -15.88
N THR A 164 -30.94 -5.79 -15.92
CA THR A 164 -31.74 -5.29 -14.80
C THR A 164 -32.42 -6.38 -13.97
N GLU A 165 -31.99 -7.63 -14.10
CA GLU A 165 -32.49 -8.73 -13.29
C GLU A 165 -32.13 -8.52 -11.80
N LYS A 166 -32.90 -9.13 -10.89
CA LYS A 166 -32.68 -8.97 -9.44
C LYS A 166 -31.31 -9.46 -8.98
N PRO A 167 -30.60 -8.73 -8.11
CA PRO A 167 -29.24 -9.06 -7.68
C PRO A 167 -29.10 -10.47 -7.10
N GLU A 168 -30.07 -10.95 -6.33
CA GLU A 168 -30.09 -12.31 -5.78
C GLU A 168 -30.18 -13.39 -6.88
N ILE A 169 -30.89 -13.12 -7.98
CA ILE A 169 -30.98 -14.04 -9.13
C ILE A 169 -29.65 -14.02 -9.90
N ILE A 170 -29.10 -12.84 -10.13
CA ILE A 170 -27.78 -12.67 -10.80
C ILE A 170 -26.71 -13.45 -10.01
N ALA A 171 -26.66 -13.27 -8.68
CA ALA A 171 -25.69 -13.94 -7.82
C ALA A 171 -25.81 -15.46 -7.93
N LYS A 172 -27.03 -16.02 -7.85
CA LYS A 172 -27.28 -17.46 -7.99
C LYS A 172 -26.79 -17.99 -9.34
N LYS A 173 -27.16 -17.35 -10.42
CA LYS A 173 -26.76 -17.72 -11.78
C LYS A 173 -25.25 -17.61 -12.02
N ALA A 174 -24.62 -16.61 -11.39
CA ALA A 174 -23.16 -16.44 -11.44
C ALA A 174 -22.44 -17.60 -10.72
N VAL A 175 -22.94 -18.04 -9.57
CA VAL A 175 -22.38 -19.20 -8.84
C VAL A 175 -22.54 -20.47 -9.66
N ASP A 176 -23.71 -20.71 -10.28
CA ASP A 176 -23.93 -21.85 -11.16
C ASP A 176 -22.94 -21.82 -12.34
N LYS A 177 -22.83 -20.67 -13.01
CA LYS A 177 -21.87 -20.47 -14.10
C LYS A 177 -20.42 -20.70 -13.65
N ALA A 178 -20.07 -20.23 -12.45
CA ALA A 178 -18.72 -20.42 -11.92
C ALA A 178 -18.39 -21.92 -11.74
N ARG A 179 -19.33 -22.72 -11.28
CA ARG A 179 -19.20 -24.20 -11.19
C ARG A 179 -19.02 -24.84 -12.56
N ASP A 180 -19.84 -24.44 -13.54
CA ASP A 180 -19.82 -25.03 -14.88
C ASP A 180 -18.52 -24.73 -15.62
N TYR A 181 -17.95 -23.53 -15.43
CA TYR A 181 -16.75 -23.07 -16.15
C TYR A 181 -15.46 -23.14 -15.33
N GLY A 182 -15.53 -23.64 -14.08
CA GLY A 182 -14.37 -23.85 -13.20
C GLY A 182 -13.74 -22.53 -12.72
N TYR A 183 -14.56 -21.49 -12.46
CA TYR A 183 -14.11 -20.33 -11.69
C TYR A 183 -14.14 -20.68 -10.21
N ASP A 184 -13.05 -20.43 -9.50
CA ASP A 184 -12.90 -20.78 -8.09
C ASP A 184 -13.27 -19.63 -7.13
N PHE A 185 -13.35 -18.41 -7.64
CA PHE A 185 -13.86 -17.23 -6.93
C PHE A 185 -14.96 -16.52 -7.70
N VAL A 186 -15.96 -16.05 -6.97
CA VAL A 186 -17.03 -15.16 -7.47
C VAL A 186 -17.03 -13.89 -6.63
N ILE A 187 -16.87 -12.74 -7.27
CA ILE A 187 -16.86 -11.42 -6.62
C ILE A 187 -18.12 -10.68 -7.05
N LEU A 188 -19.05 -10.51 -6.09
CA LEU A 188 -20.31 -9.80 -6.30
C LEU A 188 -20.09 -8.30 -6.07
N ASP A 189 -20.10 -7.49 -7.14
CA ASP A 189 -20.06 -6.02 -7.07
C ASP A 189 -21.48 -5.50 -6.88
N THR A 190 -21.86 -5.19 -5.63
CA THR A 190 -23.22 -4.80 -5.28
C THR A 190 -23.47 -3.30 -5.46
N ALA A 191 -24.73 -2.92 -5.52
CA ALA A 191 -25.14 -1.52 -5.54
C ALA A 191 -24.64 -0.77 -4.30
N GLY A 192 -24.42 0.53 -4.45
CA GLY A 192 -24.17 1.45 -3.36
C GLY A 192 -25.15 2.61 -3.44
N ARG A 193 -25.70 3.02 -2.30
CA ARG A 193 -26.51 4.22 -2.18
C ARG A 193 -25.76 5.31 -1.43
N LEU A 194 -26.26 6.53 -1.52
CA LEU A 194 -25.66 7.68 -0.84
C LEU A 194 -25.74 7.56 0.68
N HIS A 195 -26.79 6.91 1.17
CA HIS A 195 -27.05 6.68 2.58
C HIS A 195 -27.42 5.23 2.82
N ILE A 196 -27.24 4.78 4.06
CA ILE A 196 -27.71 3.48 4.51
C ILE A 196 -29.24 3.58 4.68
N ASP A 197 -29.96 2.80 3.88
CA ASP A 197 -31.41 2.69 3.96
C ASP A 197 -31.85 1.21 4.05
N GLU A 198 -33.06 0.97 4.51
CA GLU A 198 -33.60 -0.39 4.67
C GLU A 198 -33.61 -1.16 3.35
N ALA A 199 -33.94 -0.49 2.24
CA ALA A 199 -34.04 -1.15 0.94
C ALA A 199 -32.70 -1.70 0.45
N LEU A 200 -31.60 -0.97 0.69
CA LEU A 200 -30.23 -1.46 0.39
C LEU A 200 -29.90 -2.67 1.28
N MET A 201 -30.18 -2.57 2.58
CA MET A 201 -29.84 -3.65 3.53
C MET A 201 -30.66 -4.91 3.27
N ASP A 202 -31.91 -4.77 2.92
CA ASP A 202 -32.77 -5.90 2.57
C ASP A 202 -32.33 -6.55 1.25
N GLU A 203 -31.86 -5.77 0.27
CA GLU A 203 -31.29 -6.31 -0.97
C GLU A 203 -30.04 -7.14 -0.69
N LEU A 204 -29.09 -6.61 0.07
CA LEU A 204 -27.86 -7.33 0.43
C LEU A 204 -28.16 -8.59 1.25
N ARG A 205 -29.14 -8.53 2.17
CA ARG A 205 -29.60 -9.69 2.93
C ARG A 205 -30.18 -10.76 2.03
N ARG A 206 -31.05 -10.41 1.06
CA ARG A 206 -31.60 -11.38 0.08
C ARG A 206 -30.49 -12.06 -0.72
N VAL A 207 -29.44 -11.35 -1.09
CA VAL A 207 -28.28 -11.97 -1.76
C VAL A 207 -27.63 -13.00 -0.85
N THR A 208 -27.36 -12.67 0.43
CA THR A 208 -26.72 -13.61 1.38
C THR A 208 -27.62 -14.81 1.73
N GLU A 209 -28.93 -14.65 1.70
CA GLU A 209 -29.88 -15.75 1.88
C GLU A 209 -30.00 -16.67 0.64
N THR A 210 -29.71 -16.13 -0.54
CA THR A 210 -29.84 -16.87 -1.82
C THR A 210 -28.59 -17.66 -2.17
N VAL A 211 -27.40 -17.13 -1.85
CA VAL A 211 -26.10 -17.78 -2.10
C VAL A 211 -25.28 -17.82 -0.84
N GLU A 212 -24.52 -18.92 -0.64
CA GLU A 212 -23.58 -19.03 0.47
C GLU A 212 -22.40 -18.07 0.23
N VAL A 213 -22.44 -16.89 0.89
CA VAL A 213 -21.36 -15.89 0.84
C VAL A 213 -20.31 -16.25 1.88
N ASN A 214 -19.05 -16.41 1.45
CA ASN A 214 -17.95 -16.78 2.34
C ASN A 214 -17.32 -15.58 3.05
N ASP A 215 -17.21 -14.45 2.33
CA ASP A 215 -16.73 -13.19 2.88
C ASP A 215 -17.62 -12.03 2.44
N ILE A 216 -18.13 -11.28 3.41
CA ILE A 216 -18.80 -10.00 3.20
C ILE A 216 -17.79 -8.89 3.48
N LEU A 217 -17.30 -8.24 2.44
CA LEU A 217 -16.27 -7.20 2.53
C LEU A 217 -16.89 -5.83 2.40
N LEU A 218 -16.82 -5.06 3.47
CA LEU A 218 -17.26 -3.67 3.48
C LEU A 218 -16.17 -2.74 2.93
N VAL A 219 -16.48 -2.05 1.85
CA VAL A 219 -15.58 -1.10 1.19
C VAL A 219 -15.89 0.31 1.70
N ILE A 220 -14.92 0.93 2.37
CA ILE A 220 -15.04 2.25 2.99
C ILE A 220 -13.96 3.19 2.45
N ASP A 221 -14.37 4.40 2.13
CA ASP A 221 -13.44 5.51 1.85
C ASP A 221 -12.80 5.98 3.16
N SER A 222 -11.48 5.91 3.27
CA SER A 222 -10.77 6.33 4.49
C SER A 222 -10.87 7.83 4.75
N MET A 223 -11.13 8.62 3.71
CA MET A 223 -11.19 10.08 3.80
C MET A 223 -12.46 10.61 4.48
N VAL A 224 -13.50 9.79 4.67
CA VAL A 224 -14.73 10.21 5.36
C VAL A 224 -14.56 10.36 6.89
N GLY A 225 -13.37 10.07 7.41
CA GLY A 225 -13.04 10.29 8.82
C GLY A 225 -13.90 9.45 9.77
N GLN A 226 -14.52 10.08 10.77
CA GLN A 226 -15.34 9.39 11.78
C GLN A 226 -16.60 8.72 11.23
N ASP A 227 -17.14 9.18 10.11
CA ASP A 227 -18.30 8.55 9.48
C ASP A 227 -17.99 7.13 9.00
N ALA A 228 -16.73 6.81 8.71
CA ALA A 228 -16.30 5.45 8.42
C ALA A 228 -16.69 4.46 9.53
N VAL A 229 -16.58 4.88 10.78
CA VAL A 229 -16.93 4.07 11.96
C VAL A 229 -18.44 3.85 12.04
N ASN A 230 -19.23 4.90 11.81
CA ASN A 230 -20.68 4.82 11.83
C ASN A 230 -21.20 3.91 10.71
N ILE A 231 -20.63 4.05 9.51
CA ILE A 231 -20.94 3.20 8.36
C ILE A 231 -20.58 1.74 8.66
N ALA A 232 -19.38 1.49 9.15
CA ALA A 232 -18.93 0.14 9.46
C ALA A 232 -19.79 -0.54 10.51
N LYS A 233 -20.17 0.19 11.56
CA LYS A 233 -21.08 -0.29 12.60
C LYS A 233 -22.45 -0.65 12.03
N ALA A 234 -23.06 0.23 11.27
CA ALA A 234 -24.40 0.01 10.70
C ALA A 234 -24.44 -1.20 9.74
N PHE A 235 -23.42 -1.36 8.88
CA PHE A 235 -23.32 -2.54 8.02
C PHE A 235 -23.08 -3.81 8.84
N ASN A 236 -22.22 -3.76 9.86
CA ASN A 236 -21.93 -4.90 10.71
C ASN A 236 -23.14 -5.36 11.54
N ASP A 237 -23.92 -4.42 12.06
CA ASP A 237 -25.10 -4.73 12.87
C ASP A 237 -26.19 -5.45 12.06
N ILE A 238 -26.21 -5.29 10.73
CA ILE A 238 -27.24 -5.86 9.85
C ILE A 238 -26.75 -7.09 9.08
N LEU A 239 -25.51 -7.07 8.56
CA LEU A 239 -24.97 -8.08 7.66
C LEU A 239 -23.89 -8.96 8.27
N GLU A 240 -23.45 -8.64 9.51
CA GLU A 240 -22.33 -9.37 10.13
C GLU A 240 -21.10 -9.48 9.22
N ILE A 241 -20.60 -8.32 8.72
CA ILE A 241 -19.47 -8.28 7.79
C ILE A 241 -18.29 -9.11 8.28
N ASP A 242 -17.49 -9.68 7.36
CA ASP A 242 -16.31 -10.49 7.68
C ASP A 242 -15.03 -9.67 7.72
N GLY A 243 -14.96 -8.61 6.91
CA GLY A 243 -13.80 -7.74 6.86
C GLY A 243 -14.07 -6.41 6.17
N VAL A 244 -13.06 -5.56 6.21
CA VAL A 244 -13.12 -4.19 5.65
C VAL A 244 -12.00 -3.99 4.65
N ILE A 245 -12.32 -3.31 3.56
CA ILE A 245 -11.35 -2.73 2.60
C ILE A 245 -11.38 -1.22 2.78
N LEU A 246 -10.26 -0.63 3.18
CA LEU A 246 -10.10 0.82 3.24
C LEU A 246 -9.57 1.34 1.91
N THR A 247 -10.31 2.21 1.25
CA THR A 247 -9.92 2.81 -0.02
C THR A 247 -9.35 4.21 0.17
N LYS A 248 -8.64 4.72 -0.84
CA LYS A 248 -8.07 6.08 -0.88
C LYS A 248 -7.11 6.39 0.28
N LEU A 249 -6.43 5.37 0.79
CA LEU A 249 -5.53 5.54 1.92
C LEU A 249 -4.31 6.42 1.55
N ASP A 250 -3.96 6.49 0.28
CA ASP A 250 -2.92 7.37 -0.26
C ASP A 250 -3.25 8.86 -0.09
N GLY A 251 -4.53 9.24 -0.10
CA GLY A 251 -5.04 10.58 0.16
C GLY A 251 -5.29 10.88 1.64
N ASP A 252 -5.40 9.86 2.49
CA ASP A 252 -5.71 10.03 3.91
C ASP A 252 -4.46 10.28 4.75
N THR A 253 -4.19 11.55 5.04
CA THR A 253 -3.07 11.94 5.90
C THR A 253 -3.37 11.79 7.39
N ARG A 254 -4.63 11.55 7.77
CA ARG A 254 -5.09 11.46 9.16
C ARG A 254 -5.07 10.03 9.69
N GLY A 255 -5.65 9.08 8.94
CA GLY A 255 -5.62 7.65 9.26
C GLY A 255 -6.58 7.20 10.37
N GLY A 256 -7.46 8.06 10.83
CA GLY A 256 -8.37 7.78 11.95
C GLY A 256 -9.34 6.63 11.69
N ALA A 257 -9.78 6.47 10.45
CA ALA A 257 -10.65 5.37 10.04
C ALA A 257 -9.98 4.00 10.30
N ALA A 258 -8.70 3.84 9.90
CA ALA A 258 -7.96 2.59 10.09
C ALA A 258 -7.84 2.19 11.57
N LEU A 259 -7.64 3.18 12.45
CA LEU A 259 -7.52 2.95 13.89
C LEU A 259 -8.88 2.67 14.57
N SER A 260 -9.96 3.23 14.04
CA SER A 260 -11.26 3.24 14.72
C SER A 260 -12.20 2.14 14.25
N VAL A 261 -12.21 1.79 12.96
CA VAL A 261 -13.16 0.84 12.37
C VAL A 261 -13.10 -0.50 13.08
N ARG A 262 -11.91 -1.07 13.21
CA ARG A 262 -11.75 -2.36 13.91
C ARG A 262 -12.09 -2.26 15.39
N ALA A 263 -11.61 -1.21 16.07
CA ALA A 263 -11.84 -1.04 17.51
C ALA A 263 -13.33 -0.97 17.86
N VAL A 264 -14.17 -0.44 16.95
CA VAL A 264 -15.61 -0.29 17.18
C VAL A 264 -16.41 -1.49 16.68
N THR A 265 -16.03 -2.09 15.54
CA THR A 265 -16.79 -3.21 14.95
C THR A 265 -16.29 -4.59 15.36
N GLY A 266 -15.05 -4.69 15.85
CA GLY A 266 -14.36 -5.96 16.06
C GLY A 266 -13.93 -6.66 14.75
N LYS A 267 -14.26 -6.11 13.58
CA LYS A 267 -13.99 -6.73 12.27
C LYS A 267 -12.64 -6.30 11.72
N PRO A 268 -11.87 -7.23 11.12
CA PRO A 268 -10.53 -6.93 10.65
C PRO A 268 -10.55 -6.06 9.40
N ILE A 269 -9.52 -5.22 9.24
CA ILE A 269 -9.18 -4.65 7.94
C ILE A 269 -8.37 -5.70 7.20
N MET A 270 -8.81 -6.08 5.99
CA MET A 270 -8.13 -7.11 5.19
C MET A 270 -7.24 -6.50 4.13
N PHE A 271 -7.73 -5.46 3.45
CA PHE A 271 -7.02 -4.80 2.36
C PHE A 271 -7.08 -3.29 2.46
N VAL A 272 -6.13 -2.64 1.82
CA VAL A 272 -6.07 -1.18 1.67
C VAL A 272 -5.79 -0.80 0.22
N GLY A 273 -6.57 0.13 -0.31
CA GLY A 273 -6.32 0.77 -1.59
C GLY A 273 -5.37 1.94 -1.40
N VAL A 274 -4.20 1.85 -2.01
CA VAL A 274 -3.09 2.80 -1.84
C VAL A 274 -2.85 3.67 -3.08
N GLY A 275 -3.82 3.73 -3.98
CA GLY A 275 -3.78 4.54 -5.19
C GLY A 275 -4.88 4.18 -6.18
N GLU A 276 -4.87 4.83 -7.36
CA GLU A 276 -5.91 4.68 -8.38
C GLU A 276 -5.69 3.48 -9.32
N LYS A 277 -4.45 3.01 -9.48
CA LYS A 277 -4.14 1.92 -10.41
C LYS A 277 -4.66 0.58 -9.91
N LEU A 278 -4.94 -0.32 -10.87
CA LEU A 278 -5.52 -1.64 -10.58
C LEU A 278 -4.56 -2.64 -9.89
N ASP A 279 -3.30 -2.29 -9.71
CA ASP A 279 -2.29 -3.03 -8.94
C ASP A 279 -2.03 -2.43 -7.55
N GLU A 280 -2.68 -1.31 -7.23
CA GLU A 280 -2.50 -0.62 -5.96
C GLU A 280 -3.55 -1.08 -4.92
N LEU A 281 -3.51 -2.38 -4.58
CA LEU A 281 -4.23 -3.02 -3.49
C LEU A 281 -3.20 -3.78 -2.65
N ASP A 282 -3.03 -3.36 -1.41
CA ASP A 282 -2.11 -4.01 -0.48
C ASP A 282 -2.90 -4.78 0.61
N GLU A 283 -2.36 -5.88 1.09
CA GLU A 283 -2.83 -6.54 2.30
C GLU A 283 -2.59 -5.64 3.51
N PHE A 284 -3.51 -5.66 4.47
CA PHE A 284 -3.37 -4.87 5.68
C PHE A 284 -2.52 -5.59 6.72
N HIS A 285 -1.37 -5.02 7.05
CA HIS A 285 -0.46 -5.51 8.07
C HIS A 285 -0.44 -4.57 9.27
N PRO A 286 -1.09 -4.92 10.39
CA PRO A 286 -1.20 -4.04 11.57
C PRO A 286 0.15 -3.56 12.13
N ASP A 287 1.15 -4.43 12.20
CA ASP A 287 2.49 -4.14 12.71
C ASP A 287 3.28 -3.15 11.84
N ARG A 288 3.17 -3.30 10.51
CA ARG A 288 3.77 -2.38 9.54
C ARG A 288 3.10 -1.02 9.59
N MET A 289 1.77 -1.02 9.71
CA MET A 289 0.99 0.20 9.80
C MET A 289 1.31 0.96 11.10
N ALA A 290 1.41 0.28 12.24
CA ALA A 290 1.88 0.86 13.50
C ALA A 290 3.29 1.46 13.37
N SER A 291 4.20 0.77 12.67
CA SER A 291 5.55 1.27 12.40
C SER A 291 5.54 2.54 11.55
N ARG A 292 4.70 2.61 10.52
CA ARG A 292 4.52 3.82 9.67
C ARG A 292 3.97 4.98 10.48
N ILE A 293 2.92 4.77 11.28
CA ILE A 293 2.33 5.78 12.15
C ILE A 293 3.36 6.36 13.15
N LEU A 294 4.30 5.54 13.62
CA LEU A 294 5.36 5.99 14.52
C LEU A 294 6.59 6.59 13.82
N GLY A 295 6.55 6.73 12.49
CA GLY A 295 7.67 7.26 11.70
C GLY A 295 8.89 6.34 11.69
N MET A 296 8.71 5.04 11.95
CA MET A 296 9.77 4.03 11.95
C MET A 296 10.05 3.44 10.57
N GLY A 297 9.26 3.84 9.55
CA GLY A 297 9.31 3.30 8.21
C GLY A 297 8.67 1.92 8.06
N ASP A 298 8.65 1.44 6.84
CA ASP A 298 8.09 0.12 6.49
C ASP A 298 9.08 -0.62 5.57
N VAL A 299 10.19 -1.04 6.15
CA VAL A 299 11.26 -1.72 5.40
C VAL A 299 10.82 -3.07 4.86
N LEU A 300 9.92 -3.77 5.55
CA LEU A 300 9.44 -5.09 5.13
C LEU A 300 8.60 -4.99 3.86
N SER A 301 7.63 -4.07 3.80
CA SER A 301 6.86 -3.83 2.58
C SER A 301 7.73 -3.37 1.40
N LEU A 302 8.80 -2.62 1.68
CA LEU A 302 9.77 -2.25 0.65
C LEU A 302 10.51 -3.49 0.12
N ILE A 303 10.97 -4.37 1.01
CA ILE A 303 11.66 -5.61 0.62
C ILE A 303 10.74 -6.50 -0.21
N GLU A 304 9.50 -6.70 0.21
CA GLU A 304 8.53 -7.53 -0.54
C GLU A 304 8.20 -6.95 -1.91
N ARG A 305 8.03 -5.62 -2.03
CA ARG A 305 7.86 -4.98 -3.34
C ARG A 305 9.09 -5.14 -4.22
N VAL A 306 10.28 -5.01 -3.64
CA VAL A 306 11.54 -5.23 -4.35
C VAL A 306 11.63 -6.69 -4.82
N GLU A 307 11.29 -7.65 -3.97
CA GLU A 307 11.33 -9.08 -4.31
C GLU A 307 10.28 -9.47 -5.36
N SER A 308 9.07 -8.91 -5.30
CA SER A 308 7.99 -9.23 -6.25
C SER A 308 8.20 -8.62 -7.64
N GLU A 309 8.87 -7.46 -7.73
CA GLU A 309 9.03 -6.70 -8.97
C GLU A 309 10.42 -6.87 -9.61
N ILE A 310 11.42 -7.33 -8.85
CA ILE A 310 12.77 -7.55 -9.39
C ILE A 310 12.87 -8.95 -9.98
N ASP A 311 12.96 -9.01 -11.29
CA ASP A 311 13.45 -10.18 -11.99
C ASP A 311 14.93 -10.39 -11.62
N GLN A 312 15.18 -11.30 -10.66
CA GLN A 312 16.52 -11.56 -10.12
C GLN A 312 17.55 -11.83 -11.22
N LYS A 313 17.16 -12.52 -12.29
CA LYS A 313 18.05 -12.78 -13.44
C LYS A 313 18.46 -11.50 -14.13
N LYS A 314 17.55 -10.56 -14.36
CA LYS A 314 17.87 -9.26 -14.97
C LYS A 314 18.69 -8.37 -14.04
N ALA A 315 18.45 -8.43 -12.74
CA ALA A 315 19.27 -7.70 -11.77
C ALA A 315 20.70 -8.23 -11.71
N GLU A 316 20.91 -9.56 -11.75
CA GLU A 316 22.22 -10.17 -11.81
C GLU A 316 22.95 -9.87 -13.14
N GLU A 317 22.24 -9.89 -14.27
CA GLU A 317 22.80 -9.49 -15.57
C GLU A 317 23.23 -8.03 -15.59
N ALA A 318 22.40 -7.11 -15.06
CA ALA A 318 22.74 -5.69 -14.96
C ALA A 318 23.95 -5.47 -14.05
N ALA A 319 24.03 -6.18 -12.91
CA ALA A 319 25.18 -6.14 -12.01
C ALA A 319 26.45 -6.69 -12.68
N ARG A 320 26.35 -7.76 -13.50
CA ARG A 320 27.47 -8.30 -14.27
C ARG A 320 27.92 -7.32 -15.32
N LYS A 321 27.01 -6.73 -16.13
CA LYS A 321 27.34 -5.72 -17.13
C LYS A 321 27.99 -4.48 -16.52
N LEU A 322 27.56 -4.06 -15.33
CA LEU A 322 28.21 -2.97 -14.58
C LEU A 322 29.66 -3.32 -14.19
N LYS A 323 29.90 -4.54 -13.70
CA LYS A 323 31.25 -5.01 -13.37
C LYS A 323 32.16 -5.10 -14.63
N GLU A 324 31.60 -5.49 -15.77
CA GLU A 324 32.31 -5.63 -17.06
C GLU A 324 32.44 -4.28 -17.79
N ASN A 325 32.00 -3.15 -17.25
CA ASN A 325 31.91 -1.84 -17.93
C ASN A 325 31.11 -1.85 -19.24
N LYS A 326 30.13 -2.76 -19.36
CA LYS A 326 29.28 -2.92 -20.56
C LYS A 326 27.87 -2.32 -20.35
N PHE A 327 27.66 -1.57 -19.29
CA PHE A 327 26.39 -0.90 -19.00
C PHE A 327 26.10 0.17 -20.05
N ASP A 328 24.94 0.10 -20.71
CA ASP A 328 24.54 0.98 -21.81
C ASP A 328 23.23 1.73 -21.51
N MET A 329 22.72 2.50 -22.49
CA MET A 329 21.45 3.25 -22.34
C MET A 329 20.22 2.34 -22.34
N ASN A 330 20.28 1.13 -22.90
CA ASN A 330 19.19 0.15 -22.80
C ASN A 330 19.09 -0.38 -21.37
N ASP A 331 20.22 -0.66 -20.73
CA ASP A 331 20.26 -1.08 -19.33
C ASP A 331 19.74 0.01 -18.41
N LEU A 332 20.10 1.28 -18.68
CA LEU A 332 19.57 2.43 -17.96
C LEU A 332 18.05 2.57 -18.12
N LEU A 333 17.55 2.40 -19.34
CA LEU A 333 16.11 2.42 -19.63
C LEU A 333 15.38 1.29 -18.89
N ALA A 334 15.94 0.08 -18.89
CA ALA A 334 15.39 -1.07 -18.18
C ALA A 334 15.30 -0.82 -16.66
N GLN A 335 16.35 -0.21 -16.08
CA GLN A 335 16.34 0.18 -14.66
C GLN A 335 15.24 1.21 -14.34
N PHE A 336 15.07 2.23 -15.18
CA PHE A 336 13.99 3.21 -14.99
C PHE A 336 12.61 2.59 -15.12
N GLN A 337 12.41 1.67 -16.07
CA GLN A 337 11.14 0.96 -16.22
C GLN A 337 10.84 0.05 -15.02
N GLN A 338 11.87 -0.56 -14.45
CA GLN A 338 11.76 -1.37 -13.24
C GLN A 338 11.36 -0.54 -12.02
N ILE A 339 12.02 0.61 -11.80
CA ILE A 339 11.67 1.56 -10.74
C ILE A 339 10.23 2.06 -10.92
N LYS A 340 9.79 2.35 -12.15
CA LYS A 340 8.43 2.80 -12.45
C LYS A 340 7.37 1.74 -12.11
N LYS A 341 7.68 0.46 -12.27
CA LYS A 341 6.78 -0.63 -11.86
C LYS A 341 6.63 -0.72 -10.35
N MET A 342 7.67 -0.43 -9.58
CA MET A 342 7.65 -0.42 -8.11
C MET A 342 6.82 0.73 -7.50
N GLY A 343 6.26 1.60 -8.32
CA GLY A 343 5.49 2.77 -7.89
C GLY A 343 6.26 4.09 -8.04
N SER A 344 5.75 5.19 -7.41
CA SER A 344 6.44 6.47 -7.47
C SER A 344 7.74 6.42 -6.63
N LEU A 345 8.79 7.08 -7.08
CA LEU A 345 10.04 7.22 -6.30
C LEU A 345 9.79 7.80 -4.90
N LYS A 346 8.85 8.72 -4.79
CA LYS A 346 8.43 9.31 -3.53
C LYS A 346 7.84 8.25 -2.59
N SER A 347 7.04 7.32 -3.13
CA SER A 347 6.46 6.20 -2.37
C SER A 347 7.54 5.25 -1.84
N ILE A 348 8.53 4.89 -2.68
CA ILE A 348 9.63 4.00 -2.31
C ILE A 348 10.50 4.63 -1.22
N LEU A 349 10.86 5.89 -1.39
CA LEU A 349 11.74 6.60 -0.46
C LEU A 349 11.08 6.88 0.89
N SER A 350 9.74 7.06 0.92
CA SER A 350 9.01 7.24 2.18
C SER A 350 8.91 5.98 3.05
N MET A 351 9.16 4.80 2.47
CA MET A 351 9.24 3.54 3.24
C MET A 351 10.55 3.42 4.02
N LEU A 352 11.57 4.23 3.70
CA LEU A 352 12.84 4.21 4.39
C LEU A 352 12.78 5.03 5.70
N PRO A 353 13.28 4.48 6.82
CA PRO A 353 13.27 5.16 8.11
C PRO A 353 14.02 6.50 8.06
N GLY A 354 13.36 7.59 8.47
CA GLY A 354 13.97 8.92 8.58
C GLY A 354 14.14 9.72 7.28
N MET A 355 13.82 9.13 6.11
CA MET A 355 13.92 9.82 4.82
C MET A 355 12.67 10.68 4.52
N ASP A 356 11.55 10.37 5.14
CA ASP A 356 10.25 11.00 4.91
C ASP A 356 10.27 12.52 5.12
N LYS A 357 11.01 13.00 6.13
CA LYS A 357 11.16 14.44 6.42
C LYS A 357 12.07 15.18 5.46
N GLN A 358 13.11 14.51 4.94
CA GLN A 358 14.07 15.13 4.02
C GLN A 358 13.54 15.24 2.60
N LEU A 359 12.54 14.42 2.26
CA LEU A 359 11.95 14.34 0.91
C LEU A 359 10.68 15.15 0.74
N ARG A 360 10.11 15.71 1.81
CA ARG A 360 8.90 16.57 1.72
C ARG A 360 9.12 17.81 0.88
N ASP A 361 10.31 18.41 0.99
CA ASP A 361 10.69 19.62 0.27
C ASP A 361 11.35 19.33 -1.08
N VAL A 362 11.59 18.05 -1.41
CA VAL A 362 12.15 17.67 -2.70
C VAL A 362 11.00 17.26 -3.61
N ASP A 363 10.68 18.13 -4.54
CA ASP A 363 9.74 17.85 -5.63
C ASP A 363 10.41 16.86 -6.60
N ILE A 364 10.23 15.55 -6.30
CA ILE A 364 10.67 14.48 -7.21
C ILE A 364 9.63 14.42 -8.32
N ASP A 365 9.84 15.25 -9.35
CA ASP A 365 8.96 15.32 -10.51
C ASP A 365 9.09 14.01 -11.31
N ASP A 366 8.10 13.12 -11.18
CA ASP A 366 7.99 11.88 -11.99
C ASP A 366 8.03 12.19 -13.50
N ARG A 367 7.72 13.44 -13.90
CA ARG A 367 7.88 13.91 -15.26
C ARG A 367 9.34 13.92 -15.73
N GLN A 368 10.31 14.07 -14.82
CA GLN A 368 11.73 13.98 -15.18
C GLN A 368 12.09 12.59 -15.68
N MET A 369 11.57 11.55 -15.06
CA MET A 369 11.76 10.17 -15.53
C MET A 369 11.14 9.95 -16.91
N LEU A 370 9.93 10.45 -17.14
CA LEU A 370 9.28 10.37 -18.45
C LEU A 370 10.08 11.11 -19.53
N ARG A 371 10.69 12.26 -19.22
CA ARG A 371 11.59 13.01 -20.15
C ARG A 371 12.83 12.21 -20.49
N ILE A 372 13.48 11.59 -19.49
CA ILE A 372 14.66 10.74 -19.71
C ILE A 372 14.29 9.54 -20.57
N GLU A 373 13.18 8.87 -20.29
CA GLU A 373 12.65 7.76 -21.07
C GLU A 373 12.38 8.16 -22.53
N ALA A 374 11.77 9.32 -22.77
CA ALA A 374 11.52 9.85 -24.12
C ALA A 374 12.82 10.12 -24.88
N ILE A 375 13.84 10.70 -24.23
CA ILE A 375 15.15 10.95 -24.83
C ILE A 375 15.82 9.63 -25.24
N ILE A 376 15.86 8.63 -24.36
CA ILE A 376 16.49 7.34 -24.64
C ILE A 376 15.74 6.59 -25.76
N LYS A 377 14.40 6.60 -25.74
CA LYS A 377 13.56 5.99 -26.80
C LYS A 377 13.75 6.66 -28.17
N SER A 378 14.08 7.95 -28.20
CA SER A 378 14.40 8.69 -29.43
C SER A 378 15.77 8.37 -30.01
N MET A 379 16.65 7.68 -29.28
CA MET A 379 17.93 7.20 -29.77
C MET A 379 17.77 5.95 -30.62
N THR A 380 18.62 5.77 -31.64
CA THR A 380 18.75 4.50 -32.40
C THR A 380 19.36 3.41 -31.53
N ALA A 381 19.19 2.14 -31.88
CA ALA A 381 19.80 1.01 -31.18
C ALA A 381 21.32 1.18 -30.99
N LYS A 382 22.01 1.57 -32.07
CA LYS A 382 23.47 1.82 -32.01
C LYS A 382 23.88 2.98 -31.10
N GLU A 383 23.04 4.01 -30.99
CA GLU A 383 23.29 5.16 -30.10
C GLU A 383 23.03 4.80 -28.63
N ARG A 384 22.10 3.90 -28.36
CA ARG A 384 21.86 3.37 -27.02
C ARG A 384 22.99 2.44 -26.57
N GLU A 385 23.51 1.60 -27.44
CA GLU A 385 24.65 0.71 -27.14
C GLU A 385 25.96 1.48 -26.97
N LYS A 386 26.19 2.51 -27.81
CA LYS A 386 27.42 3.31 -27.82
C LYS A 386 27.12 4.81 -27.81
N PRO A 387 26.80 5.39 -26.64
CA PRO A 387 26.45 6.81 -26.54
C PRO A 387 27.55 7.77 -27.00
N ASP A 388 28.80 7.31 -27.00
CA ASP A 388 29.98 8.10 -27.45
C ASP A 388 29.91 8.52 -28.94
N ILE A 389 29.07 7.86 -29.75
CA ILE A 389 28.88 8.23 -31.18
C ILE A 389 27.93 9.41 -31.37
N ILE A 390 27.28 9.91 -30.29
CA ILE A 390 26.25 10.95 -30.35
C ILE A 390 26.91 12.33 -30.49
N ASN A 391 27.02 12.79 -31.75
CA ASN A 391 27.54 14.10 -32.13
C ASN A 391 26.44 15.18 -32.09
N ALA A 392 26.79 16.45 -32.37
CA ALA A 392 25.87 17.60 -32.30
C ALA A 392 24.64 17.45 -33.21
N SER A 393 24.76 16.84 -34.40
CA SER A 393 23.64 16.62 -35.32
C SER A 393 22.66 15.58 -34.72
N ARG A 394 23.18 14.48 -34.17
CA ARG A 394 22.39 13.43 -33.53
C ARG A 394 21.68 13.95 -32.27
N LYS A 395 22.35 14.78 -31.46
CA LYS A 395 21.73 15.44 -30.31
C LYS A 395 20.51 16.28 -30.70
N ARG A 396 20.60 17.06 -31.78
CA ARG A 396 19.46 17.83 -32.30
C ARG A 396 18.31 16.93 -32.75
N ARG A 397 18.60 15.84 -33.46
CA ARG A 397 17.58 14.87 -33.90
C ARG A 397 16.91 14.18 -32.71
N ILE A 398 17.70 13.74 -31.72
CA ILE A 398 17.19 13.09 -30.51
C ILE A 398 16.30 14.07 -29.73
N ALA A 399 16.74 15.33 -29.58
CA ALA A 399 15.97 16.38 -28.93
C ALA A 399 14.63 16.64 -29.64
N ALA A 400 14.65 16.79 -30.96
CA ALA A 400 13.44 16.98 -31.76
C ALA A 400 12.48 15.76 -31.67
N GLY A 401 13.00 14.53 -31.74
CA GLY A 401 12.20 13.30 -31.67
C GLY A 401 11.61 13.04 -30.29
N SER A 402 12.23 13.52 -29.21
CA SER A 402 11.73 13.39 -27.85
C SER A 402 10.88 14.56 -27.36
N GLY A 403 10.76 15.65 -28.16
CA GLY A 403 10.11 16.89 -27.74
C GLY A 403 10.86 17.66 -26.64
N MET A 404 12.17 17.38 -26.47
CA MET A 404 13.03 17.98 -25.44
C MET A 404 14.03 18.94 -26.07
N LYS A 405 14.74 19.72 -25.22
CA LYS A 405 15.81 20.60 -25.65
C LYS A 405 17.13 19.84 -25.78
N VAL A 406 18.05 20.36 -26.62
CA VAL A 406 19.42 19.79 -26.76
C VAL A 406 20.16 19.80 -25.41
N GLU A 407 19.86 20.76 -24.56
CA GLU A 407 20.40 20.87 -23.19
C GLU A 407 20.02 19.66 -22.33
N ASP A 408 18.77 19.18 -22.42
CA ASP A 408 18.30 18.01 -21.69
C ASP A 408 19.02 16.74 -22.13
N VAL A 409 19.24 16.60 -23.43
CA VAL A 409 20.04 15.48 -24.00
C VAL A 409 21.49 15.56 -23.51
N ASN A 410 22.09 16.75 -23.48
CA ASN A 410 23.46 16.93 -22.95
C ASN A 410 23.52 16.58 -21.45
N LYS A 411 22.53 17.01 -20.67
CA LYS A 411 22.45 16.72 -19.24
C LYS A 411 22.38 15.22 -18.97
N LEU A 412 21.54 14.50 -19.72
CA LEU A 412 21.44 13.02 -19.61
C LEU A 412 22.77 12.34 -19.94
N LEU A 413 23.40 12.70 -21.07
CA LEU A 413 24.67 12.11 -21.46
C LEU A 413 25.77 12.39 -20.43
N HIS A 414 25.82 13.60 -19.88
CA HIS A 414 26.77 13.96 -18.82
C HIS A 414 26.56 13.16 -17.53
N GLN A 415 25.31 13.02 -17.11
CA GLN A 415 24.93 12.20 -15.93
C GLN A 415 25.31 10.73 -16.13
N TYR A 416 25.06 10.20 -17.31
CA TYR A 416 25.45 8.84 -17.67
C TYR A 416 26.97 8.65 -17.59
N ASP A 417 27.77 9.58 -18.14
CA ASP A 417 29.22 9.55 -18.08
C ASP A 417 29.77 9.65 -16.66
N GLN A 418 29.17 10.49 -15.83
CA GLN A 418 29.52 10.60 -14.40
C GLN A 418 29.26 9.30 -13.67
N MET A 419 28.09 8.69 -13.89
CA MET A 419 27.72 7.40 -13.31
C MET A 419 28.72 6.31 -13.73
N LYS A 420 29.07 6.20 -15.02
CA LYS A 420 30.03 5.26 -15.54
C LYS A 420 31.44 5.44 -14.94
N LYS A 421 31.87 6.68 -14.73
CA LYS A 421 33.15 7.00 -14.07
C LYS A 421 33.14 6.58 -12.60
N MET A 422 32.06 6.83 -11.88
CA MET A 422 31.89 6.47 -10.47
C MET A 422 31.96 4.95 -10.29
N PHE A 423 31.27 4.18 -11.12
CA PHE A 423 31.33 2.71 -11.09
C PHE A 423 32.70 2.16 -11.42
N LYS A 424 33.40 2.76 -12.40
CA LYS A 424 34.77 2.38 -12.75
C LYS A 424 35.75 2.61 -11.58
N GLN A 425 35.59 3.69 -10.85
CA GLN A 425 36.39 3.98 -9.65
C GLN A 425 36.10 3.03 -8.49
N MET A 426 34.83 2.65 -8.29
CA MET A 426 34.44 1.68 -7.28
C MET A 426 35.04 0.29 -7.57
N ASN A 427 35.03 -0.13 -8.82
CA ASN A 427 35.62 -1.41 -9.25
C ASN A 427 37.16 -1.41 -9.16
N ALA A 428 37.82 -0.29 -9.48
CA ALA A 428 39.29 -0.19 -9.47
C ALA A 428 39.91 -0.19 -8.07
N LYS A 429 39.21 0.30 -7.07
CA LYS A 429 39.77 0.46 -5.68
C LYS A 429 39.54 -0.74 -4.77
N GLY A 430 38.92 -1.83 -5.23
CA GLY A 430 38.59 -2.96 -4.34
C GLY A 430 37.74 -2.57 -3.12
N ALA A 431 37.17 -1.37 -3.12
CA ALA A 431 36.46 -0.77 -1.98
C ALA A 431 35.13 -1.46 -1.65
N GLY A 432 34.58 -2.26 -2.59
CA GLY A 432 33.35 -3.03 -2.36
C GLY A 432 33.45 -4.02 -1.20
N ARG A 433 34.63 -4.56 -0.92
CA ARG A 433 34.85 -5.45 0.26
C ARG A 433 34.97 -4.70 1.59
N ARG A 434 35.36 -3.43 1.60
CA ARG A 434 35.47 -2.63 2.82
C ARG A 434 34.13 -1.97 3.22
N MET A 435 33.28 -1.58 2.28
CA MET A 435 31.95 -1.03 2.59
C MET A 435 30.98 -2.10 3.09
N MET A 436 31.02 -3.33 2.53
CA MET A 436 30.21 -4.45 3.06
C MET A 436 30.70 -4.95 4.45
N ARG A 437 31.98 -4.71 4.80
CA ARG A 437 32.49 -5.03 6.15
C ARG A 437 32.15 -3.96 7.20
N GLY A 438 31.78 -2.76 6.80
CA GLY A 438 31.37 -1.65 7.67
C GLY A 438 29.88 -1.63 8.02
N MET A 439 29.03 -2.26 7.21
CA MET A 439 27.62 -2.52 7.55
C MET A 439 27.54 -3.84 8.33
N LYS A 440 27.81 -3.78 9.63
CA LYS A 440 27.34 -4.80 10.55
C LYS A 440 25.82 -4.79 10.51
N MET A 441 25.22 -5.77 9.84
CA MET A 441 23.81 -6.10 10.08
C MET A 441 23.68 -6.52 11.54
N PRO A 442 22.82 -5.92 12.34
CA PRO A 442 22.46 -6.47 13.63
C PRO A 442 21.51 -7.64 13.39
N GLY A 443 21.97 -8.86 13.67
CA GLY A 443 21.11 -10.04 13.74
C GLY A 443 21.47 -11.19 12.82
N GLY A 444 22.67 -11.78 12.98
CA GLY A 444 22.89 -13.17 12.63
C GLY A 444 22.65 -14.06 13.86
N PRO A 445 22.05 -15.26 13.73
CA PRO A 445 21.80 -16.13 14.87
C PRO A 445 23.14 -16.72 15.34
N GLY A 446 23.64 -16.26 16.47
CA GLY A 446 24.85 -16.71 17.11
C GLY A 446 24.61 -17.08 18.58
N ASN A 447 24.48 -18.38 18.80
CA ASN A 447 24.67 -19.11 20.06
C ASN A 447 23.98 -18.59 21.34
N LEU A 448 22.85 -19.24 21.62
CA LEU A 448 22.45 -19.55 23.00
C LEU A 448 23.39 -20.61 23.54
N GLY A 449 24.20 -20.22 24.50
CA GLY A 449 24.95 -21.09 25.38
C GLY A 449 24.79 -20.56 26.79
N PHE A 450 23.99 -21.30 27.60
CA PHE A 450 23.79 -21.24 29.05
C PHE A 450 23.25 -19.92 29.62
#